data_619f23d843643610380c02b7f8b04d52
#
_entry.id   619f23d843643610380c02b7f8b04d52
#
_cell.length_a   1.000
_cell.length_b   1.000
_cell.length_c   1.000
_cell.angle_alpha   90.00
_cell.angle_beta   90.00
_cell.angle_gamma   90.00
#
_symmetry.space_group_name_H-M   'P 1'
#
loop_
_entity.id
_entity.type
_entity.pdbx_description
1 polymer ?
#
loop_
_entity_poly.entity_id
_entity_poly.type
_entity_poly.pdbx_seq_one_letter_code
_entity_poly.pdbx_strand_id
1 'polypeptide(L)'
;TYGLHASAEWKGVDFSMVWQGVAGNSIFDATMRTDIPKMNRPAWILGRWTGEGTSNEIPRFSIDDTNKNWSTISDFFIKDASYFRLKNVTLGYTLPAKWTNVIFVKKLRVYASCENAFTFTRYNGFDPEISSYVDKGIYPQARTYLFGLNLSF
;
A
#
# COMPACT_ATOMS: atom_id res chain seq x y z
N THR A 1 15.97 0.80 1.43
CA THR A 1 14.87 0.82 2.44
C THR A 1 15.17 1.89 3.46
N TYR A 2 14.16 2.60 3.91
CA TYR A 2 14.26 3.65 4.93
C TYR A 2 13.02 3.62 5.82
N GLY A 3 13.15 4.18 7.02
CA GLY A 3 12.07 4.24 7.99
C GLY A 3 12.13 5.52 8.82
N LEU A 4 10.98 5.95 9.31
CA LEU A 4 10.84 7.06 10.21
C LEU A 4 9.90 6.65 11.34
N HIS A 5 10.35 6.83 12.58
CA HIS A 5 9.52 6.72 13.77
C HIS A 5 9.45 8.07 14.46
N ALA A 6 8.25 8.52 14.78
CA ALA A 6 8.02 9.71 15.57
C ALA A 6 7.00 9.43 16.66
N SER A 7 7.24 10.01 17.86
CA SER A 7 6.33 9.91 18.99
C SER A 7 6.34 11.21 19.77
N ALA A 8 5.19 11.54 20.37
CA ALA A 8 5.02 12.70 21.23
C ALA A 8 4.04 12.37 22.35
N GLU A 9 4.27 12.97 23.52
CA GLU A 9 3.37 12.87 24.65
C GLU A 9 3.15 14.26 25.24
N TRP A 10 1.89 14.63 25.51
CA TRP A 10 1.53 15.89 26.10
C TRP A 10 0.22 15.80 26.88
N LYS A 11 0.27 16.14 28.18
CA LYS A 11 -0.91 16.21 29.07
C LYS A 11 -1.80 14.96 29.03
N GLY A 12 -1.19 13.77 28.95
CA GLY A 12 -1.88 12.49 28.92
C GLY A 12 -2.31 12.03 27.51
N VAL A 13 -2.17 12.88 26.50
CA VAL A 13 -2.30 12.45 25.09
C VAL A 13 -0.95 11.90 24.63
N ASP A 14 -0.94 10.72 24.08
CA ASP A 14 0.22 10.12 23.41
C ASP A 14 -0.08 9.85 21.93
N PHE A 15 0.89 10.15 21.11
CA PHE A 15 0.85 9.94 19.68
C PHE A 15 2.11 9.23 19.22
N SER A 16 1.97 8.23 18.35
CA SER A 16 3.11 7.60 17.69
C SER A 16 2.78 7.26 16.25
N MET A 17 3.80 7.32 15.39
CA MET A 17 3.68 6.90 14.01
C MET A 17 4.96 6.21 13.53
N VAL A 18 4.78 5.22 12.67
CA VAL A 18 5.87 4.47 12.04
C VAL A 18 5.68 4.49 10.53
N TRP A 19 6.67 5.00 9.84
CA TRP A 19 6.74 5.00 8.39
C TRP A 19 7.82 4.08 7.90
N GLN A 20 7.55 3.42 6.80
CA GLN A 20 8.51 2.58 6.09
C GLN A 20 8.42 2.85 4.59
N GLY A 21 9.57 2.83 3.92
CA GLY A 21 9.62 3.02 2.48
C GLY A 21 10.79 2.30 1.83
N VAL A 22 10.63 2.12 0.54
CA VAL A 22 11.65 1.61 -0.37
C VAL A 22 11.72 2.56 -1.56
N ALA A 23 12.92 2.97 -1.94
CA ALA A 23 13.16 3.77 -3.13
C ALA A 23 14.03 3.01 -4.12
N GLY A 24 13.78 3.23 -5.41
CA GLY A 24 14.53 2.58 -6.49
C GLY A 24 14.19 1.10 -6.66
N ASN A 25 13.03 0.66 -6.17
CA ASN A 25 12.57 -0.71 -6.36
C ASN A 25 11.81 -0.83 -7.68
N SER A 26 12.17 -1.82 -8.49
CA SER A 26 11.49 -2.14 -9.74
C SER A 26 10.83 -3.51 -9.65
N ILE A 27 9.61 -3.60 -10.17
CA ILE A 27 8.81 -4.82 -10.18
C ILE A 27 8.43 -5.14 -11.62
N PHE A 28 8.48 -6.42 -11.97
CA PHE A 28 7.92 -6.94 -13.21
C PHE A 28 6.41 -7.14 -13.04
N ASP A 29 5.62 -6.39 -13.78
CA ASP A 29 4.15 -6.51 -13.79
C ASP A 29 3.73 -7.71 -14.64
N ALA A 30 3.42 -8.83 -13.98
CA ALA A 30 2.90 -10.05 -14.59
C ALA A 30 1.37 -10.18 -14.47
N THR A 31 0.67 -9.12 -14.08
CA THR A 31 -0.81 -9.13 -13.99
C THR A 31 -1.47 -9.27 -15.35
N MET A 32 -0.78 -8.82 -16.40
CA MET A 32 -1.17 -9.05 -17.78
C MET A 32 -0.71 -10.45 -18.23
N ARG A 33 -1.53 -11.44 -17.92
CA ARG A 33 -1.31 -12.84 -18.37
C ARG A 33 -1.40 -12.95 -19.89
N THR A 34 -0.27 -12.85 -20.55
CA THR A 34 -0.18 -12.91 -22.01
C THR A 34 -0.27 -14.34 -22.54
N ASP A 35 -0.01 -15.30 -21.67
CA ASP A 35 -0.13 -16.75 -21.92
C ASP A 35 -1.59 -17.24 -21.98
N ILE A 36 -2.56 -16.42 -21.52
CA ILE A 36 -3.98 -16.76 -21.58
C ILE A 36 -4.67 -15.87 -22.62
N PRO A 37 -4.98 -16.40 -23.82
CA PRO A 37 -5.81 -15.69 -24.78
C PRO A 37 -7.23 -15.54 -24.22
N LYS A 38 -7.98 -14.56 -24.58
CA LYS A 38 -9.40 -14.38 -24.20
C LYS A 38 -9.69 -14.18 -22.70
N MET A 39 -8.71 -13.81 -21.87
CA MET A 39 -9.02 -13.38 -20.50
C MET A 39 -9.48 -11.92 -20.46
N ASN A 40 -10.18 -11.56 -19.40
CA ASN A 40 -10.47 -10.16 -19.10
C ASN A 40 -9.17 -9.36 -18.89
N ARG A 41 -9.13 -8.16 -19.43
CA ARG A 41 -7.98 -7.26 -19.33
C ARG A 41 -8.32 -6.06 -18.46
N PRO A 42 -7.33 -5.42 -17.82
CA PRO A 42 -7.53 -4.20 -17.07
C PRO A 42 -8.07 -3.07 -17.95
N ALA A 43 -8.88 -2.18 -17.39
CA ALA A 43 -9.53 -1.10 -18.13
C ALA A 43 -8.54 -0.14 -18.82
N TRP A 44 -7.34 0.03 -18.27
CA TRP A 44 -6.31 0.91 -18.84
C TRP A 44 -5.87 0.48 -20.26
N ILE A 45 -6.06 -0.80 -20.65
CA ILE A 45 -5.75 -1.27 -22.01
C ILE A 45 -6.64 -0.64 -23.08
N LEU A 46 -7.75 -0.01 -22.69
CA LEU A 46 -8.59 0.73 -23.62
C LEU A 46 -7.86 1.94 -24.22
N GLY A 47 -6.86 2.47 -23.53
CA GLY A 47 -5.95 3.50 -24.02
C GLY A 47 -4.85 3.00 -24.97
N ARG A 48 -4.91 1.77 -25.45
CA ARG A 48 -3.94 1.18 -26.37
C ARG A 48 -3.88 1.88 -27.72
N TRP A 49 -2.76 1.74 -28.38
CA TRP A 49 -2.61 2.18 -29.76
C TRP A 49 -3.63 1.44 -30.68
N THR A 50 -4.43 2.21 -31.41
CA THR A 50 -5.40 1.72 -32.39
C THR A 50 -5.18 2.30 -33.78
N GLY A 51 -4.26 3.26 -33.89
CA GLY A 51 -3.89 3.94 -35.13
C GLY A 51 -2.98 5.12 -34.81
N GLU A 52 -2.47 5.78 -35.83
CA GLU A 52 -1.59 6.93 -35.70
C GLU A 52 -2.23 8.01 -34.81
N GLY A 53 -1.44 8.53 -33.83
CA GLY A 53 -1.87 9.57 -32.90
C GLY A 53 -2.76 9.13 -31.73
N THR A 54 -3.08 7.83 -31.60
CA THR A 54 -4.00 7.37 -30.53
C THR A 54 -3.31 7.03 -29.21
N SER A 55 -2.08 6.55 -29.23
CA SER A 55 -1.28 6.31 -28.01
C SER A 55 0.21 6.21 -28.35
N ASN A 56 1.05 6.81 -27.47
CA ASN A 56 2.50 6.66 -27.49
C ASN A 56 3.01 5.84 -26.28
N GLU A 57 2.13 5.40 -25.39
CA GLU A 57 2.49 4.74 -24.15
C GLU A 57 2.11 3.25 -24.16
N ILE A 58 0.90 2.94 -24.63
CA ILE A 58 0.36 1.59 -24.59
C ILE A 58 0.37 1.00 -26.01
N PRO A 59 1.12 -0.08 -26.23
CA PRO A 59 1.22 -0.68 -27.55
C PRO A 59 -0.10 -1.27 -28.04
N ARG A 60 -0.17 -1.55 -29.33
CA ARG A 60 -1.32 -2.22 -29.93
C ARG A 60 -1.58 -3.55 -29.23
N PHE A 61 -2.84 -3.78 -28.91
CA PHE A 61 -3.33 -5.04 -28.39
C PHE A 61 -4.21 -5.73 -29.45
N SER A 62 -3.86 -6.97 -29.77
CA SER A 62 -4.68 -7.88 -30.58
C SER A 62 -4.81 -9.22 -29.84
N ILE A 63 -5.88 -9.95 -30.11
CA ILE A 63 -6.16 -11.24 -29.44
C ILE A 63 -5.05 -12.25 -29.73
N ASP A 64 -4.55 -12.25 -30.96
CA ASP A 64 -3.53 -13.21 -31.40
C ASP A 64 -2.08 -12.68 -31.19
N ASP A 65 -1.94 -11.49 -30.58
CA ASP A 65 -0.65 -10.81 -30.36
C ASP A 65 0.32 -10.90 -31.54
N THR A 66 -0.21 -10.63 -32.74
CA THR A 66 0.51 -10.79 -34.02
C THR A 66 1.86 -10.07 -34.02
N ASN A 67 1.94 -8.93 -33.35
CA ASN A 67 3.16 -8.12 -33.26
C ASN A 67 4.06 -8.56 -32.09
N LYS A 68 3.66 -9.55 -31.30
CA LYS A 68 4.37 -10.02 -30.10
C LYS A 68 4.68 -8.93 -29.07
N ASN A 69 3.85 -7.88 -29.01
CA ASN A 69 4.03 -6.76 -28.08
C ASN A 69 3.82 -7.18 -26.62
N TRP A 70 3.00 -8.20 -26.40
CA TRP A 70 2.55 -8.64 -25.09
C TRP A 70 3.14 -9.98 -24.67
N SER A 71 3.53 -10.82 -25.64
CA SER A 71 4.16 -12.12 -25.38
C SER A 71 5.68 -12.02 -25.24
N THR A 72 6.29 -10.92 -25.66
CA THR A 72 7.73 -10.69 -25.50
C THR A 72 7.98 -9.88 -24.22
N ILE A 73 8.87 -10.38 -23.36
CA ILE A 73 9.31 -9.66 -22.17
C ILE A 73 10.08 -8.40 -22.59
N SER A 74 9.66 -7.26 -22.09
CA SER A 74 10.27 -5.97 -22.34
C SER A 74 10.24 -5.08 -21.10
N ASP A 75 10.93 -3.96 -21.16
CA ASP A 75 10.94 -2.90 -20.13
C ASP A 75 9.57 -2.28 -19.89
N PHE A 76 8.65 -2.38 -20.85
CA PHE A 76 7.26 -1.97 -20.68
C PHE A 76 6.60 -2.57 -19.42
N PHE A 77 6.98 -3.81 -19.06
CA PHE A 77 6.45 -4.52 -17.89
C PHE A 77 7.21 -4.19 -16.60
N ILE A 78 8.32 -3.46 -16.67
CA ILE A 78 9.08 -3.06 -15.50
C ILE A 78 8.48 -1.76 -14.96
N LYS A 79 7.97 -1.79 -13.74
CA LYS A 79 7.31 -0.66 -13.10
C LYS A 79 8.09 -0.20 -11.88
N ASP A 80 8.11 1.10 -11.65
CA ASP A 80 8.64 1.67 -10.39
C ASP A 80 7.69 1.33 -9.26
N ALA A 81 8.17 0.54 -8.31
CA ALA A 81 7.46 0.14 -7.12
C ALA A 81 8.00 0.83 -5.85
N SER A 82 8.63 1.97 -6.02
CA SER A 82 9.00 2.81 -4.89
C SER A 82 7.76 3.22 -4.11
N TYR A 83 7.85 3.17 -2.78
CA TYR A 83 6.74 3.54 -1.92
C TYR A 83 7.20 4.13 -0.59
N PHE A 84 6.28 4.84 0.05
CA PHE A 84 6.39 5.30 1.43
C PHE A 84 5.05 5.10 2.12
N ARG A 85 5.03 4.24 3.16
CA ARG A 85 3.81 3.77 3.82
C ARG A 85 3.81 4.13 5.29
N LEU A 86 2.68 4.68 5.76
CA LEU A 86 2.37 4.79 7.18
C LEU A 86 1.93 3.42 7.69
N LYS A 87 2.91 2.68 8.24
CA LYS A 87 2.70 1.31 8.73
C LYS A 87 1.84 1.25 9.97
N ASN A 88 2.03 2.20 10.87
CA ASN A 88 1.24 2.28 12.08
C ASN A 88 1.12 3.75 12.51
N VAL A 89 -0.07 4.11 12.96
CA VAL A 89 -0.32 5.34 13.68
C VAL A 89 -1.21 5.05 14.87
N THR A 90 -0.81 5.53 16.04
CA THR A 90 -1.54 5.32 17.29
C THR A 90 -1.75 6.65 17.98
N LEU A 91 -2.97 6.88 18.45
CA LEU A 91 -3.35 7.99 19.30
C LEU A 91 -3.95 7.43 20.58
N GLY A 92 -3.35 7.77 21.71
CA GLY A 92 -3.79 7.36 23.04
C GLY A 92 -4.13 8.52 23.92
N TYR A 93 -4.96 8.27 24.92
CA TYR A 93 -5.25 9.23 25.98
C TYR A 93 -5.28 8.51 27.32
N THR A 94 -4.42 8.97 28.25
CA THR A 94 -4.43 8.52 29.64
C THR A 94 -5.31 9.45 30.46
N LEU A 95 -6.35 8.91 31.02
CA LEU A 95 -7.30 9.68 31.81
C LEU A 95 -6.64 10.21 33.11
N PRO A 96 -7.01 11.42 33.56
CA PRO A 96 -6.52 11.96 34.81
C PRO A 96 -6.88 11.09 36.01
N ALA A 97 -5.94 10.91 36.94
CA ALA A 97 -6.16 10.12 38.14
C ALA A 97 -7.39 10.51 38.97
N LYS A 98 -7.79 11.78 38.90
CA LYS A 98 -9.01 12.28 39.57
C LYS A 98 -10.27 11.53 39.13
N TRP A 99 -10.33 11.05 37.88
CA TRP A 99 -11.49 10.32 37.36
C TRP A 99 -11.37 8.82 37.60
N THR A 100 -10.17 8.28 37.52
CA THR A 100 -9.94 6.83 37.62
C THR A 100 -9.92 6.34 39.06
N ASN A 101 -9.49 7.16 40.02
CA ASN A 101 -9.48 6.79 41.44
C ASN A 101 -10.89 6.52 42.00
N VAL A 102 -11.93 7.13 41.44
CA VAL A 102 -13.33 6.90 41.85
C VAL A 102 -13.76 5.44 41.61
N ILE A 103 -13.17 4.78 40.62
CA ILE A 103 -13.44 3.40 40.25
C ILE A 103 -12.33 2.43 40.63
N PHE A 104 -11.43 2.83 41.57
CA PHE A 104 -10.30 2.04 42.06
C PHE A 104 -9.30 1.61 40.97
N VAL A 105 -9.21 2.37 39.87
CA VAL A 105 -8.26 2.15 38.79
C VAL A 105 -7.14 3.19 38.91
N LYS A 106 -5.89 2.75 39.03
CA LYS A 106 -4.71 3.65 39.12
C LYS A 106 -4.44 4.36 37.81
N LYS A 107 -4.59 3.65 36.68
CA LYS A 107 -4.34 4.20 35.35
C LYS A 107 -5.30 3.59 34.33
N LEU A 108 -5.95 4.44 33.55
CA LEU A 108 -6.76 4.04 32.42
C LEU A 108 -6.27 4.80 31.19
N ARG A 109 -5.80 4.06 30.19
CA ARG A 109 -5.46 4.61 28.88
C ARG A 109 -6.38 4.02 27.83
N VAL A 110 -7.03 4.87 27.04
CA VAL A 110 -7.77 4.50 25.84
C VAL A 110 -6.93 4.83 24.63
N TYR A 111 -6.98 4.01 23.59
CA TYR A 111 -6.22 4.29 22.37
C TYR A 111 -6.92 3.76 21.13
N ALA A 112 -6.63 4.41 20.02
CA ALA A 112 -6.97 3.97 18.68
C ALA A 112 -5.69 3.84 17.86
N SER A 113 -5.59 2.81 17.04
CA SER A 113 -4.47 2.59 16.14
C SER A 113 -4.97 2.23 14.75
N CYS A 114 -4.23 2.63 13.73
CA CYS A 114 -4.48 2.25 12.36
C CYS A 114 -3.20 1.69 11.75
N GLU A 115 -3.28 0.49 11.18
CA GLU A 115 -2.19 -0.13 10.42
C GLU A 115 -2.40 0.08 8.92
N ASN A 116 -1.30 0.26 8.19
CA ASN A 116 -1.29 0.49 6.74
C ASN A 116 -2.21 1.65 6.32
N ALA A 117 -2.22 2.75 7.11
CA ALA A 117 -3.16 3.85 6.96
C ALA A 117 -3.06 4.54 5.60
N PHE A 118 -1.84 4.82 5.14
CA PHE A 118 -1.58 5.50 3.87
C PHE A 118 -0.36 4.91 3.17
N THR A 119 -0.42 4.86 1.84
CA THR A 119 0.72 4.49 0.99
C THR A 119 0.88 5.51 -0.12
N PHE A 120 2.04 6.13 -0.18
CA PHE A 120 2.45 6.98 -1.29
C PHE A 120 3.28 6.14 -2.25
N THR A 121 2.82 6.02 -3.49
CA THR A 121 3.50 5.26 -4.55
C THR A 121 3.06 5.74 -5.92
N ARG A 122 3.90 5.52 -6.92
CA ARG A 122 3.54 5.67 -8.34
C ARG A 122 3.16 4.34 -8.99
N TYR A 123 3.27 3.26 -8.23
CA TYR A 123 2.91 1.94 -8.72
C TYR A 123 1.38 1.83 -8.91
N ASN A 124 0.97 1.40 -10.09
CA ASN A 124 -0.44 1.29 -10.46
C ASN A 124 -1.04 -0.12 -10.21
N GLY A 125 -0.24 -1.04 -9.64
CA GLY A 125 -0.70 -2.36 -9.19
C GLY A 125 -1.43 -2.30 -7.85
N PHE A 126 -1.76 -3.47 -7.31
CA PHE A 126 -2.51 -3.56 -6.05
C PHE A 126 -1.69 -3.13 -4.83
N ASP A 127 -0.43 -3.55 -4.75
CA ASP A 127 0.45 -3.20 -3.64
C ASP A 127 1.91 -3.15 -4.12
N PRO A 128 2.66 -2.06 -3.86
CA PRO A 128 4.07 -1.99 -4.20
C PRO A 128 4.97 -2.81 -3.26
N GLU A 129 4.45 -3.20 -2.08
CA GLU A 129 5.18 -3.96 -1.07
C GLU A 129 4.95 -5.45 -1.26
N ILE A 130 5.58 -6.01 -2.28
CA ILE A 130 5.56 -7.44 -2.55
C ILE A 130 6.92 -8.07 -2.24
N SER A 131 6.91 -9.31 -1.76
CA SER A 131 8.13 -10.07 -1.43
C SER A 131 8.86 -10.60 -2.67
N SER A 132 8.22 -10.55 -3.82
CA SER A 132 8.73 -10.99 -5.11
C SER A 132 9.00 -9.79 -6.02
N TYR A 133 9.98 -9.89 -6.89
CA TYR A 133 10.17 -8.90 -7.96
C TYR A 133 9.16 -9.05 -9.10
N VAL A 134 8.21 -9.96 -8.98
CA VAL A 134 7.17 -10.26 -9.98
C VAL A 134 5.80 -10.09 -9.34
N ASP A 135 5.02 -9.11 -9.80
CA ASP A 135 3.62 -8.95 -9.39
C ASP A 135 2.72 -9.85 -10.23
N LYS A 136 2.10 -10.81 -9.57
CA LYS A 136 1.10 -11.74 -10.15
C LYS A 136 -0.33 -11.38 -9.72
N GLY A 137 -0.58 -10.16 -9.26
CA GLY A 137 -1.85 -9.74 -8.70
C GLY A 137 -2.01 -10.18 -7.25
N ILE A 138 -0.97 -9.97 -6.44
CA ILE A 138 -0.98 -10.30 -5.01
C ILE A 138 -1.97 -9.40 -4.29
N TYR A 139 -2.73 -9.98 -3.36
CA TYR A 139 -3.71 -9.27 -2.56
C TYR A 139 -3.03 -8.16 -1.72
N PRO A 140 -3.52 -6.92 -1.74
CA PRO A 140 -2.91 -5.82 -1.01
C PRO A 140 -3.03 -5.99 0.50
N GLN A 141 -2.10 -5.39 1.23
CA GLN A 141 -2.14 -5.38 2.69
C GLN A 141 -3.39 -4.64 3.19
N ALA A 142 -4.11 -5.29 4.10
CA ALA A 142 -5.33 -4.73 4.68
C ALA A 142 -5.00 -3.52 5.56
N ARG A 143 -5.90 -2.53 5.53
CA ARG A 143 -5.93 -1.46 6.53
C ARG A 143 -6.69 -1.97 7.75
N THR A 144 -6.04 -1.94 8.92
CA THR A 144 -6.61 -2.45 10.17
C THR A 144 -6.81 -1.31 11.15
N TYR A 145 -8.00 -1.23 11.73
CA TYR A 145 -8.32 -0.28 12.80
C TYR A 145 -8.46 -1.04 14.12
N LEU A 146 -7.75 -0.59 15.13
CA LEU A 146 -7.71 -1.18 16.46
C LEU A 146 -8.13 -0.14 17.49
N PHE A 147 -8.94 -0.57 18.44
CA PHE A 147 -9.31 0.22 19.60
C PHE A 147 -9.00 -0.59 20.85
N GLY A 148 -8.40 0.03 21.84
CA GLY A 148 -7.98 -0.69 23.02
C GLY A 148 -8.02 0.14 24.29
N LEU A 149 -8.01 -0.59 25.40
CA LEU A 149 -7.99 -0.07 26.76
C LEU A 149 -6.82 -0.71 27.53
N ASN A 150 -6.03 0.11 28.22
CA ASN A 150 -5.03 -0.36 29.16
C ASN A 150 -5.45 0.05 30.57
N LEU A 151 -5.66 -0.94 31.43
CA LEU A 151 -6.05 -0.75 32.83
C LEU A 151 -4.93 -1.18 33.76
N SER A 152 -4.70 -0.40 34.80
CA SER A 152 -3.78 -0.74 35.91
C SER A 152 -4.50 -0.51 37.22
N PHE A 153 -4.50 -1.49 38.09
CA PHE A 153 -5.11 -1.48 39.43
C PHE A 153 -4.09 -1.25 40.51
#